data_2b22e8950eb11d215aa0c22164463097
#
_entry.id   2b22e8950eb11d215aa0c22164463097
#
_cell.length_a   1.000
_cell.length_b   1.000
_cell.length_c   1.000
_cell.angle_alpha   90.00
_cell.angle_beta   90.00
_cell.angle_gamma   90.00
#
_symmetry.space_group_name_H-M   'P 1'
#
loop_
_entity.id
_entity.type
_entity.pdbx_description
1 polymer ?
#
loop_
_entity_poly.entity_id
_entity_poly.type
_entity_poly.pdbx_seq_one_letter_code
_entity_poly.pdbx_strand_id
1 'polypeptide(L)'
;MGFVVLHMEKAHGSDSGTTAHIERSVIPKNADPTRTHLNRQLIEYPDGVNDRSAAIQRRLEEANLTRKIGSNQVRAIRINVSGTPEDMERIEREGRLDEWCADNLRYFRDTFGADNIVSAHLHMDERTPHIHLTLVPIVEGERKRRKREEQAKKRYRKKPANTVRLCADDI
;
A
#
# COMPACT_ATOMS: atom_id res chain seq x y z
N MET A 1 24.87 0.12 -12.21
CA MET A 1 24.08 -0.86 -11.42
C MET A 1 22.88 -0.09 -10.84
N GLY A 2 21.67 -0.49 -11.18
CA GLY A 2 20.46 0.20 -10.72
C GLY A 2 20.07 -0.28 -9.33
N PHE A 3 19.46 0.62 -8.55
CA PHE A 3 18.92 0.31 -7.23
C PHE A 3 17.40 0.50 -7.23
N VAL A 4 16.68 -0.43 -6.63
CA VAL A 4 15.27 -0.24 -6.30
C VAL A 4 15.18 0.55 -4.99
N VAL A 5 14.38 1.60 -4.99
CA VAL A 5 14.01 2.35 -3.78
C VAL A 5 12.65 1.84 -3.34
N LEU A 6 12.61 1.24 -2.16
CA LEU A 6 11.37 0.76 -1.54
C LEU A 6 11.27 1.34 -0.14
N HIS A 7 10.20 2.09 0.11
CA HIS A 7 9.87 2.60 1.44
C HIS A 7 8.49 2.13 1.85
N MET A 8 8.37 1.61 3.08
CA MET A 8 7.12 1.13 3.65
C MET A 8 6.85 1.82 4.99
N GLU A 9 5.66 2.36 5.16
CA GLU A 9 5.26 3.08 6.36
C GLU A 9 3.87 2.65 6.85
N LYS A 10 3.75 2.38 8.15
CA LYS A 10 2.48 2.02 8.79
C LYS A 10 1.59 3.24 8.96
N ALA A 11 0.33 3.14 8.54
CA ALA A 11 -0.68 4.18 8.68
C ALA A 11 -1.76 3.79 9.70
N HIS A 12 -2.07 4.74 10.56
CA HIS A 12 -3.11 4.63 11.57
C HIS A 12 -4.24 5.62 11.27
N GLY A 13 -5.45 5.35 11.73
CA GLY A 13 -6.58 6.25 11.54
C GLY A 13 -7.07 6.34 10.10
N SER A 14 -7.57 7.50 9.69
CA SER A 14 -8.17 7.73 8.37
C SER A 14 -7.14 7.89 7.25
N ASP A 15 -5.92 8.32 7.60
CA ASP A 15 -4.84 8.61 6.64
C ASP A 15 -5.24 9.62 5.52
N SER A 16 -6.20 10.49 5.80
CA SER A 16 -6.79 11.41 4.81
C SER A 16 -5.81 12.45 4.26
N GLY A 17 -4.87 12.93 5.09
CA GLY A 17 -3.82 13.84 4.64
C GLY A 17 -2.90 13.20 3.57
N THR A 18 -2.56 11.93 3.75
CA THR A 18 -1.80 11.17 2.76
C THR A 18 -2.63 10.92 1.49
N THR A 19 -3.93 10.64 1.63
CA THR A 19 -4.85 10.50 0.49
C THR A 19 -4.87 11.79 -0.34
N ALA A 20 -5.03 12.94 0.31
CA ALA A 20 -5.03 14.24 -0.37
C ALA A 20 -3.71 14.53 -1.12
N HIS A 21 -2.57 14.11 -0.55
CA HIS A 21 -1.26 14.22 -1.18
C HIS A 21 -1.13 13.27 -2.39
N ILE A 22 -1.48 12.00 -2.25
CA ILE A 22 -1.34 10.99 -3.31
C ILE A 22 -2.28 11.30 -4.49
N GLU A 23 -3.52 11.69 -4.22
CA GLU A 23 -4.53 11.98 -5.24
C GLU A 23 -4.48 13.43 -5.75
N ARG A 24 -3.49 14.21 -5.28
CA ARG A 24 -3.26 15.61 -5.72
C ARG A 24 -4.45 16.55 -5.51
N SER A 25 -5.32 16.26 -4.55
CA SER A 25 -6.28 17.27 -4.06
C SER A 25 -5.57 18.39 -3.28
N VAL A 26 -4.36 18.11 -2.80
CA VAL A 26 -3.38 19.08 -2.30
C VAL A 26 -2.05 18.86 -3.05
N ILE A 27 -1.59 19.89 -3.76
CA ILE A 27 -0.32 19.85 -4.50
C ILE A 27 0.82 20.16 -3.53
N PRO A 28 1.79 19.25 -3.32
CA PRO A 28 2.92 19.51 -2.45
C PRO A 28 3.94 20.46 -3.11
N LYS A 29 4.75 21.12 -2.28
CA LYS A 29 5.73 22.12 -2.76
C LYS A 29 6.81 21.56 -3.70
N ASN A 30 7.09 20.26 -3.61
CA ASN A 30 8.08 19.55 -4.42
C ASN A 30 7.51 18.98 -5.73
N ALA A 31 6.21 19.12 -5.97
CA ALA A 31 5.59 18.72 -7.23
C ALA A 31 5.55 19.89 -8.22
N ASP A 32 5.75 19.57 -9.48
CA ASP A 32 5.60 20.50 -10.60
C ASP A 32 4.13 20.50 -11.10
N PRO A 33 3.37 21.59 -10.85
CA PRO A 33 1.95 21.64 -11.24
C PRO A 33 1.72 21.48 -12.74
N THR A 34 2.71 21.84 -13.57
CA THR A 34 2.61 21.70 -15.02
C THR A 34 2.68 20.26 -15.50
N ARG A 35 3.18 19.35 -14.64
CA ARG A 35 3.33 17.91 -14.91
C ARG A 35 2.29 17.05 -14.20
N THR A 36 1.46 17.59 -13.32
CA THR A 36 0.47 16.82 -12.54
C THR A 36 -0.50 16.04 -13.44
N HIS A 37 -0.78 16.52 -14.64
CA HIS A 37 -1.61 15.82 -15.62
C HIS A 37 -0.99 14.51 -16.16
N LEU A 38 0.30 14.27 -15.91
CA LEU A 38 1.00 13.04 -16.28
C LEU A 38 0.87 11.96 -15.20
N ASN A 39 0.39 12.31 -14.01
CA ASN A 39 0.12 11.35 -12.94
C ASN A 39 -1.01 10.43 -13.35
N ARG A 40 -0.94 9.17 -12.91
CA ARG A 40 -1.92 8.15 -13.30
C ARG A 40 -2.36 7.32 -12.11
N GLN A 41 -3.64 7.07 -12.02
CA GLN A 41 -4.20 6.04 -11.17
C GLN A 41 -4.04 4.69 -11.87
N LEU A 42 -3.35 3.74 -11.23
CA LEU A 42 -3.03 2.43 -11.81
C LEU A 42 -4.04 1.34 -11.41
N ILE A 43 -4.81 1.56 -10.35
CA ILE A 43 -5.92 0.72 -9.91
C ILE A 43 -7.18 1.58 -9.90
N GLU A 44 -8.15 1.22 -10.73
CA GLU A 44 -9.46 1.85 -10.71
C GLU A 44 -10.21 1.49 -9.44
N TYR A 45 -10.88 2.48 -8.84
CA TYR A 45 -11.70 2.23 -7.67
C TYR A 45 -13.04 1.61 -8.10
N PRO A 46 -13.57 0.67 -7.28
CA PRO A 46 -14.89 0.11 -7.52
C PRO A 46 -16.00 1.17 -7.38
N ASP A 47 -17.18 0.88 -7.93
CA ASP A 47 -18.33 1.74 -7.82
C ASP A 47 -18.63 2.14 -6.36
N GLY A 48 -18.86 3.43 -6.13
CA GLY A 48 -19.12 4.00 -4.81
C GLY A 48 -17.86 4.26 -3.97
N VAL A 49 -16.67 4.00 -4.48
CA VAL A 49 -15.38 4.32 -3.84
C VAL A 49 -14.78 5.54 -4.54
N ASN A 50 -14.71 6.67 -3.85
CA ASN A 50 -14.35 7.93 -4.44
C ASN A 50 -12.88 8.32 -4.24
N ASP A 51 -12.20 7.71 -3.29
CA ASP A 51 -10.81 8.01 -2.96
C ASP A 51 -10.10 6.81 -2.29
N ARG A 52 -8.81 6.97 -2.07
CA ARG A 52 -7.94 6.00 -1.40
C ARG A 52 -8.43 5.67 0.02
N SER A 53 -8.91 6.65 0.78
CA SER A 53 -9.41 6.42 2.14
C SER A 53 -10.66 5.54 2.14
N ALA A 54 -11.57 5.78 1.20
CA ALA A 54 -12.75 4.95 0.97
C ALA A 54 -12.37 3.53 0.52
N ALA A 55 -11.33 3.37 -0.32
CA ALA A 55 -10.83 2.06 -0.74
C ALA A 55 -10.28 1.25 0.44
N ILE A 56 -9.51 1.89 1.35
CA ILE A 56 -9.05 1.25 2.59
C ILE A 56 -10.25 0.81 3.43
N GLN A 57 -11.20 1.71 3.65
CA GLN A 57 -12.39 1.44 4.49
C GLN A 57 -13.21 0.27 3.92
N ARG A 58 -13.48 0.28 2.62
CA ARG A 58 -14.19 -0.80 1.93
C ARG A 58 -13.50 -2.14 2.12
N ARG A 59 -12.17 -2.23 1.93
CA ARG A 59 -11.43 -3.48 2.12
C ARG A 59 -11.53 -4.00 3.56
N LEU A 60 -11.48 -3.10 4.55
CA LEU A 60 -11.65 -3.46 5.96
C LEU A 60 -13.04 -4.02 6.26
N GLU A 61 -14.08 -3.46 5.65
CA GLU A 61 -15.47 -3.92 5.80
C GLU A 61 -15.69 -5.28 5.13
N GLU A 62 -15.20 -5.47 3.89
CA GLU A 62 -15.32 -6.72 3.13
C GLU A 62 -14.52 -7.88 3.75
N ALA A 63 -13.51 -7.59 4.56
CA ALA A 63 -12.64 -8.61 5.15
C ALA A 63 -13.32 -9.49 6.21
N ASN A 64 -14.52 -9.14 6.67
CA ASN A 64 -15.25 -9.90 7.71
C ASN A 64 -14.38 -10.18 8.94
N LEU A 65 -13.72 -9.15 9.46
CA LEU A 65 -12.80 -9.26 10.59
C LEU A 65 -13.49 -9.83 11.82
N THR A 66 -12.85 -10.82 12.46
CA THR A 66 -13.38 -11.47 13.67
C THR A 66 -13.31 -10.59 14.92
N ARG A 67 -12.61 -9.46 14.85
CA ARG A 67 -12.45 -8.50 15.94
C ARG A 67 -12.67 -7.06 15.48
N LYS A 68 -13.22 -6.26 16.38
CA LYS A 68 -13.28 -4.80 16.19
C LYS A 68 -11.87 -4.22 16.05
N ILE A 69 -11.70 -3.31 15.10
CA ILE A 69 -10.43 -2.59 14.88
C ILE A 69 -10.21 -1.61 16.04
N GLY A 70 -9.06 -1.75 16.71
CA GLY A 70 -8.64 -0.81 17.75
C GLY A 70 -8.08 0.49 17.20
N SER A 71 -8.06 1.53 18.02
CA SER A 71 -7.55 2.87 17.63
C SER A 71 -6.07 2.86 17.23
N ASN A 72 -5.26 2.01 17.88
CA ASN A 72 -3.81 1.89 17.62
C ASN A 72 -3.47 0.86 16.55
N GLN A 73 -4.46 0.26 15.90
CA GLN A 73 -4.21 -0.78 14.91
C GLN A 73 -3.84 -0.16 13.57
N VAL A 74 -2.80 -0.72 12.92
CA VAL A 74 -2.40 -0.34 11.57
C VAL A 74 -3.51 -0.73 10.61
N ARG A 75 -4.08 0.24 9.90
CA ARG A 75 -5.16 0.03 8.93
C ARG A 75 -4.66 -0.12 7.51
N ALA A 76 -3.54 0.53 7.21
CA ALA A 76 -2.90 0.45 5.92
C ALA A 76 -1.38 0.54 6.06
N ILE A 77 -0.67 0.06 5.05
CA ILE A 77 0.75 0.26 4.86
C ILE A 77 0.90 1.05 3.56
N ARG A 78 1.57 2.20 3.66
CA ARG A 78 1.96 3.01 2.52
C ARG A 78 3.23 2.41 1.94
N ILE A 79 3.28 2.22 0.64
CA ILE A 79 4.43 1.70 -0.08
C ILE A 79 4.81 2.71 -1.15
N ASN A 80 6.05 3.16 -1.14
CA ASN A 80 6.62 4.00 -2.19
C ASN A 80 7.71 3.21 -2.91
N VAL A 81 7.58 3.09 -4.24
CA VAL A 81 8.50 2.34 -5.09
C VAL A 81 9.02 3.24 -6.20
N SER A 82 10.35 3.25 -6.36
CA SER A 82 11.03 3.95 -7.45
C SER A 82 12.33 3.21 -7.82
N GLY A 83 13.02 3.75 -8.81
CA GLY A 83 14.42 3.43 -9.11
C GLY A 83 15.32 4.62 -8.78
N THR A 84 16.61 4.51 -9.12
CA THR A 84 17.47 5.70 -9.16
C THR A 84 16.97 6.69 -10.22
N PRO A 85 17.25 8.00 -10.09
CA PRO A 85 16.86 8.96 -11.11
C PRO A 85 17.30 8.55 -12.52
N GLU A 86 18.53 8.06 -12.66
CA GLU A 86 19.10 7.64 -13.95
C GLU A 86 18.38 6.42 -14.53
N ASP A 87 17.99 5.46 -13.69
CA ASP A 87 17.22 4.29 -14.13
C ASP A 87 15.81 4.68 -14.54
N MET A 88 15.14 5.55 -13.80
CA MET A 88 13.79 5.99 -14.12
C MET A 88 13.78 6.83 -15.41
N GLU A 89 14.76 7.71 -15.61
CA GLU A 89 14.93 8.45 -16.88
C GLU A 89 15.16 7.51 -18.06
N ARG A 90 15.94 6.44 -17.86
CA ARG A 90 16.15 5.42 -18.89
C ARG A 90 14.86 4.68 -19.22
N ILE A 91 14.11 4.22 -18.21
CA ILE A 91 12.85 3.50 -18.38
C ILE A 91 11.82 4.37 -19.13
N GLU A 92 11.74 5.65 -18.79
CA GLU A 92 10.85 6.62 -19.46
C GLU A 92 11.28 6.83 -20.92
N ARG A 93 12.58 7.07 -21.18
CA ARG A 93 13.13 7.26 -22.53
C ARG A 93 12.96 6.04 -23.44
N GLU A 94 13.05 4.84 -22.86
CA GLU A 94 12.86 3.56 -23.58
C GLU A 94 11.37 3.20 -23.77
N GLY A 95 10.44 4.03 -23.27
CA GLY A 95 8.99 3.77 -23.36
C GLY A 95 8.52 2.59 -22.52
N ARG A 96 9.27 2.19 -21.47
CA ARG A 96 9.00 1.02 -20.64
C ARG A 96 8.30 1.34 -19.31
N LEU A 97 7.83 2.56 -19.14
CA LEU A 97 7.22 2.98 -17.89
C LEU A 97 5.95 2.17 -17.55
N ASP A 98 5.15 1.84 -18.56
CA ASP A 98 3.93 1.04 -18.39
C ASP A 98 4.27 -0.40 -17.98
N GLU A 99 5.27 -1.01 -18.59
CA GLU A 99 5.79 -2.33 -18.22
C GLU A 99 6.30 -2.33 -16.76
N TRP A 100 7.08 -1.31 -16.39
CA TRP A 100 7.61 -1.15 -15.05
C TRP A 100 6.48 -1.00 -14.00
N CYS A 101 5.44 -0.20 -14.31
CA CYS A 101 4.27 -0.08 -13.44
C CYS A 101 3.53 -1.41 -13.29
N ALA A 102 3.30 -2.12 -14.39
CA ALA A 102 2.58 -3.39 -14.38
C ALA A 102 3.35 -4.48 -13.60
N ASP A 103 4.67 -4.55 -13.76
CA ASP A 103 5.52 -5.51 -13.05
C ASP A 103 5.53 -5.26 -11.54
N ASN A 104 5.67 -4.00 -11.12
CA ASN A 104 5.58 -3.66 -9.71
C ASN A 104 4.21 -4.00 -9.13
N LEU A 105 3.13 -3.63 -9.81
CA LEU A 105 1.78 -3.91 -9.35
C LEU A 105 1.54 -5.43 -9.22
N ARG A 106 1.99 -6.22 -10.20
CA ARG A 106 1.92 -7.68 -10.15
C ARG A 106 2.70 -8.23 -8.96
N TYR A 107 3.95 -7.80 -8.77
CA TYR A 107 4.77 -8.24 -7.64
C TYR A 107 4.09 -8.04 -6.28
N PHE A 108 3.54 -6.85 -6.03
CA PHE A 108 2.88 -6.56 -4.76
C PHE A 108 1.57 -7.33 -4.58
N ARG A 109 0.79 -7.50 -5.65
CA ARG A 109 -0.43 -8.31 -5.62
C ARG A 109 -0.15 -9.79 -5.36
N ASP A 110 0.86 -10.34 -6.00
CA ASP A 110 1.26 -11.74 -5.81
C ASP A 110 1.84 -11.97 -4.40
N THR A 111 2.56 -11.00 -3.86
CA THR A 111 3.21 -11.09 -2.55
C THR A 111 2.23 -10.94 -1.39
N PHE A 112 1.30 -9.97 -1.47
CA PHE A 112 0.45 -9.58 -0.34
C PHE A 112 -1.03 -9.89 -0.53
N GLY A 113 -1.40 -10.46 -1.67
CA GLY A 113 -2.77 -10.71 -2.09
C GLY A 113 -3.37 -9.55 -2.87
N ALA A 114 -4.00 -9.86 -4.00
CA ALA A 114 -4.53 -8.86 -4.94
C ALA A 114 -5.55 -7.93 -4.27
N ASP A 115 -6.44 -8.47 -3.44
CA ASP A 115 -7.48 -7.70 -2.75
C ASP A 115 -6.92 -6.77 -1.67
N ASN A 116 -5.72 -7.05 -1.18
CA ASN A 116 -5.07 -6.24 -0.15
C ASN A 116 -4.41 -4.98 -0.73
N ILE A 117 -4.10 -4.96 -2.03
CA ILE A 117 -3.56 -3.78 -2.72
C ILE A 117 -4.72 -2.96 -3.26
N VAL A 118 -5.16 -1.97 -2.49
CA VAL A 118 -6.41 -1.24 -2.73
C VAL A 118 -6.26 0.02 -3.56
N SER A 119 -5.02 0.53 -3.70
CA SER A 119 -4.73 1.76 -4.42
C SER A 119 -3.31 1.73 -4.97
N ALA A 120 -3.12 2.26 -6.16
CA ALA A 120 -1.81 2.50 -6.75
C ALA A 120 -1.85 3.74 -7.66
N HIS A 121 -0.92 4.67 -7.45
CA HIS A 121 -0.80 5.92 -8.21
C HIS A 121 0.63 6.12 -8.65
N LEU A 122 0.82 6.37 -9.93
CA LEU A 122 2.09 6.80 -10.51
C LEU A 122 2.17 8.32 -10.43
N HIS A 123 3.22 8.84 -9.82
CA HIS A 123 3.56 10.25 -9.84
C HIS A 123 4.70 10.54 -10.82
N MET A 124 4.45 11.50 -11.72
CA MET A 124 5.37 11.99 -12.74
C MET A 124 5.71 13.46 -12.53
N ASP A 125 5.08 14.10 -11.56
CA ASP A 125 5.19 15.53 -11.27
C ASP A 125 6.23 15.87 -10.19
N GLU A 126 6.94 14.89 -9.68
CA GLU A 126 8.07 15.07 -8.80
C GLU A 126 9.40 14.76 -9.52
N ARG A 127 10.53 14.96 -8.83
CA ARG A 127 11.86 14.82 -9.42
C ARG A 127 12.10 13.46 -10.07
N THR A 128 11.62 12.39 -9.45
CA THR A 128 11.81 11.02 -9.92
C THR A 128 10.46 10.32 -9.97
N PRO A 129 10.09 9.68 -11.09
CA PRO A 129 8.86 8.89 -11.17
C PRO A 129 8.82 7.81 -10.10
N HIS A 130 7.66 7.69 -9.43
CA HIS A 130 7.48 6.69 -8.37
C HIS A 130 6.02 6.27 -8.26
N ILE A 131 5.80 5.08 -7.68
CA ILE A 131 4.46 4.56 -7.43
C ILE A 131 4.17 4.60 -5.93
N HIS A 132 3.05 5.21 -5.57
CA HIS A 132 2.44 5.04 -4.27
C HIS A 132 1.44 3.89 -4.31
N LEU A 133 1.71 2.81 -3.57
CA LEU A 133 0.74 1.72 -3.35
C LEU A 133 0.19 1.80 -1.93
N THR A 134 -1.02 1.28 -1.77
CA THR A 134 -1.65 1.14 -0.47
C THR A 134 -2.03 -0.31 -0.24
N LEU A 135 -1.47 -0.88 0.81
CA LEU A 135 -1.71 -2.24 1.25
C LEU A 135 -2.56 -2.22 2.53
N VAL A 136 -3.70 -2.89 2.53
CA VAL A 136 -4.47 -3.19 3.74
C VAL A 136 -4.04 -4.56 4.26
N PRO A 137 -3.42 -4.66 5.45
CA PRO A 137 -2.76 -5.87 5.89
C PRO A 137 -3.74 -6.91 6.47
N ILE A 138 -4.60 -7.46 5.62
CA ILE A 138 -5.50 -8.55 5.96
C ILE A 138 -4.76 -9.87 5.77
N VAL A 139 -4.71 -10.67 6.83
CA VAL A 139 -4.09 -12.00 6.84
C VAL A 139 -5.06 -13.07 7.33
N GLU A 140 -4.94 -14.27 6.81
CA GLU A 140 -5.68 -15.43 7.21
C GLU A 140 -4.79 -16.42 7.96
N GLY A 141 -5.39 -17.20 8.86
CA GLY A 141 -4.70 -18.27 9.56
C GLY A 141 -4.20 -17.91 10.96
N GLU A 142 -3.33 -18.75 11.50
CA GLU A 142 -2.80 -18.59 12.85
C GLU A 142 -1.81 -17.42 12.94
N ARG A 143 -1.88 -16.69 14.06
CA ARG A 143 -0.92 -15.61 14.34
C ARG A 143 0.49 -16.18 14.49
N LYS A 144 1.44 -15.61 13.74
CA LYS A 144 2.87 -15.88 13.95
C LYS A 144 3.27 -15.35 15.33
N ARG A 145 3.84 -16.23 16.17
CA ARG A 145 4.32 -15.84 17.50
C ARG A 145 5.66 -15.14 17.37
N ARG A 146 5.86 -14.06 18.13
CA ARG A 146 7.20 -13.47 18.28
C ARG A 146 8.04 -14.37 19.18
N LYS A 147 9.36 -14.50 18.95
CA LYS A 147 10.30 -15.28 19.77
C LYS A 147 10.18 -14.96 21.28
N ARG A 148 9.90 -13.70 21.64
CA ARG A 148 9.70 -13.27 23.04
C ARG A 148 8.40 -13.82 23.65
N GLU A 149 7.37 -14.05 22.87
CA GLU A 149 6.09 -14.62 23.33
C GLU A 149 6.18 -16.14 23.51
N GLU A 150 7.06 -16.81 22.78
CA GLU A 150 7.32 -18.25 22.93
C GLU A 150 8.05 -18.56 24.26
N GLN A 151 8.90 -17.65 24.70
CA GLN A 151 9.65 -17.80 26.00
C GLN A 151 8.76 -17.48 27.20
N ALA A 152 7.76 -16.61 27.08
CA ALA A 152 6.81 -16.35 28.13
C ALA A 152 5.69 -17.39 28.06
N LYS A 153 5.65 -18.40 28.98
CA LYS A 153 4.62 -19.46 29.07
C LYS A 153 3.17 -18.95 29.16
N LYS A 154 2.78 -17.96 28.40
CA LYS A 154 1.42 -17.43 28.35
C LYS A 154 0.54 -18.37 27.56
N ARG A 155 -0.49 -18.90 28.19
CA ARG A 155 -1.54 -19.74 27.61
C ARG A 155 -2.43 -18.86 26.71
N TYR A 156 -2.05 -18.65 25.45
CA TYR A 156 -2.96 -18.11 24.45
C TYR A 156 -3.87 -19.23 23.93
N ARG A 157 -5.18 -18.99 23.89
CA ARG A 157 -6.10 -19.88 23.18
C ARG A 157 -5.66 -19.97 21.72
N LYS A 158 -5.46 -21.18 21.22
CA LYS A 158 -5.28 -21.39 19.76
C LYS A 158 -6.51 -20.82 19.05
N LYS A 159 -6.25 -19.94 18.09
CA LYS A 159 -7.32 -19.44 17.22
C LYS A 159 -7.55 -20.42 16.09
N PRO A 160 -8.81 -20.52 15.56
CA PRO A 160 -9.08 -21.32 14.39
C PRO A 160 -8.17 -20.93 13.21
N ALA A 161 -7.79 -21.92 12.39
CA ALA A 161 -6.91 -21.72 11.23
C ALA A 161 -7.49 -20.76 10.17
N ASN A 162 -8.81 -20.57 10.15
CA ASN A 162 -9.54 -19.69 9.22
C ASN A 162 -9.82 -18.29 9.79
N THR A 163 -9.10 -17.87 10.84
CA THR A 163 -9.30 -16.55 11.43
C THR A 163 -8.77 -15.45 10.51
N VAL A 164 -9.64 -14.55 10.06
CA VAL A 164 -9.27 -13.35 9.30
C VAL A 164 -8.90 -12.23 10.26
N ARG A 165 -7.75 -11.61 10.05
CA ARG A 165 -7.17 -10.62 10.96
C ARG A 165 -6.59 -9.43 10.20
N LEU A 166 -6.67 -8.26 10.80
CA LEU A 166 -5.88 -7.09 10.40
C LEU A 166 -4.57 -7.11 11.18
N CYS A 167 -3.45 -7.39 10.53
CA CYS A 167 -2.15 -7.55 11.20
C CYS A 167 -0.99 -7.19 10.28
N ALA A 168 -0.41 -6.01 10.48
CA ALA A 168 0.74 -5.53 9.72
C ALA A 168 2.06 -6.26 10.05
N ASP A 169 2.13 -7.00 11.15
CA ASP A 169 3.34 -7.72 11.56
C ASP A 169 3.40 -9.15 11.00
N ASP A 170 2.28 -9.66 10.47
CA ASP A 170 2.17 -11.03 9.95
C ASP A 170 2.09 -11.07 8.41
N ILE A 171 2.12 -9.90 7.73
CA ILE A 171 2.01 -9.78 6.29
C ILE A 171 3.37 -9.88 5.59
#